data_87bf295e496d3d0954d8c47c7e6032eb
#
_entry.id   87bf295e496d3d0954d8c47c7e6032eb
#
_cell.length_a   1.000
_cell.length_b   1.000
_cell.length_c   1.000
_cell.angle_alpha   90.00
_cell.angle_beta   90.00
_cell.angle_gamma   90.00
#
_symmetry.space_group_name_H-M   'P 1'
#
loop_
_entity.id
_entity.type
_entity.pdbx_description
1 polymer ?
#
loop_
_entity_poly.entity_id
_entity_poly.type
_entity_poly.pdbx_seq_one_letter_code
_entity_poly.pdbx_strand_id
1 'polypeptide(L)'
;MKTLSWRVSEVDESAVALLASRTGLRPLTARILLSRGHGAPEQITRFFAPRLGELRPPTGMADIERALDRLIRAIHDRETIGVFGDYDVDGVTSAAVLTVAMRALGATVVPRVASRADGYGLTVAMVDALAGQSCRVIVTGDCGTSDFAALGRARERGIDVVVIDHHQVPTGPRMAYALINPHQSEDAFPFKGLASCGIAFYLMAALRSRLGIASFDPREMLDLVALGTIADLVPLLDENRILVAAGLRVLTARRRPGLRALIEVAQLTDEAIAADQVGFRLTPRLNAAGRLGDAQLALDLLLAPDDLQARALAGQLDEV
;
A
#
# COMPACT_ATOMS: atom_id res chain seq x y z
N MET A 1 -1.67 -38.99 19.81
CA MET A 1 -1.07 -38.33 18.62
C MET A 1 -2.19 -38.02 17.66
N LYS A 2 -2.41 -36.74 17.28
CA LYS A 2 -3.36 -36.41 16.20
C LYS A 2 -2.77 -36.90 14.88
N THR A 3 -3.44 -37.80 14.21
CA THR A 3 -3.05 -38.29 12.87
C THR A 3 -3.29 -37.11 11.87
N LEU A 4 -2.20 -36.60 11.31
CA LEU A 4 -2.30 -35.63 10.23
C LEU A 4 -2.82 -36.33 8.98
N SER A 5 -3.92 -35.86 8.42
CA SER A 5 -4.45 -36.33 7.13
C SER A 5 -4.18 -35.29 6.03
N TRP A 6 -3.72 -35.77 4.88
CA TRP A 6 -3.58 -34.94 3.70
C TRP A 6 -4.91 -34.82 2.99
N ARG A 7 -5.30 -33.59 2.62
CA ARG A 7 -6.46 -33.33 1.77
C ARG A 7 -5.97 -32.71 0.46
N VAL A 8 -6.12 -33.46 -0.62
CA VAL A 8 -5.78 -33.00 -1.97
C VAL A 8 -7.07 -32.51 -2.63
N SER A 9 -7.06 -31.32 -3.20
CA SER A 9 -8.20 -30.79 -3.95
C SER A 9 -8.46 -31.66 -5.20
N GLU A 10 -9.69 -32.08 -5.38
CA GLU A 10 -10.10 -32.78 -6.59
C GLU A 10 -10.17 -31.78 -7.74
N VAL A 11 -9.60 -32.14 -8.88
CA VAL A 11 -9.59 -31.36 -10.11
C VAL A 11 -9.90 -32.28 -11.26
N ASP A 12 -10.75 -31.85 -12.19
CA ASP A 12 -11.09 -32.63 -13.37
C ASP A 12 -9.85 -32.85 -14.27
N GLU A 13 -9.51 -34.13 -14.49
CA GLU A 13 -8.34 -34.51 -15.28
C GLU A 13 -8.44 -34.05 -16.74
N SER A 14 -9.65 -33.99 -17.29
CA SER A 14 -9.89 -33.51 -18.65
C SER A 14 -9.59 -32.00 -18.76
N ALA A 15 -9.96 -31.25 -17.74
CA ALA A 15 -9.62 -29.82 -17.63
C ALA A 15 -8.11 -29.59 -17.46
N VAL A 16 -7.42 -30.47 -16.70
CA VAL A 16 -5.96 -30.44 -16.56
C VAL A 16 -5.28 -30.66 -17.91
N ALA A 17 -5.68 -31.70 -18.63
CA ALA A 17 -5.11 -32.03 -19.95
C ALA A 17 -5.36 -30.88 -20.96
N LEU A 18 -6.57 -30.34 -20.98
CA LEU A 18 -6.94 -29.21 -21.85
C LEU A 18 -6.13 -27.97 -21.55
N LEU A 19 -6.00 -27.60 -20.27
CA LEU A 19 -5.24 -26.43 -19.87
C LEU A 19 -3.76 -26.61 -20.20
N ALA A 20 -3.17 -27.77 -19.90
CA ALA A 20 -1.79 -28.08 -20.22
C ALA A 20 -1.52 -27.97 -21.72
N SER A 21 -2.40 -28.51 -22.57
CA SER A 21 -2.26 -28.46 -24.03
C SER A 21 -2.36 -27.03 -24.59
N ARG A 22 -3.25 -26.19 -24.03
CA ARG A 22 -3.46 -24.81 -24.48
C ARG A 22 -2.36 -23.84 -24.05
N THR A 23 -1.74 -24.10 -22.91
CA THR A 23 -0.76 -23.19 -22.29
C THR A 23 0.69 -23.65 -22.40
N GLY A 24 0.93 -24.90 -22.82
CA GLY A 24 2.26 -25.52 -22.81
C GLY A 24 2.79 -25.85 -21.42
N LEU A 25 1.97 -25.74 -20.38
CA LEU A 25 2.35 -26.03 -19.00
C LEU A 25 2.41 -27.54 -18.74
N ARG A 26 3.25 -27.94 -17.77
CA ARG A 26 3.24 -29.31 -17.27
C ARG A 26 1.91 -29.62 -16.60
N PRO A 27 1.38 -30.87 -16.73
CA PRO A 27 0.09 -31.24 -16.12
C PRO A 27 -0.03 -30.93 -14.61
N LEU A 28 1.05 -31.14 -13.84
CA LEU A 28 1.07 -30.80 -12.42
C LEU A 28 0.87 -29.30 -12.18
N THR A 29 1.51 -28.45 -12.96
CA THR A 29 1.36 -26.99 -12.87
C THR A 29 -0.07 -26.57 -13.24
N ALA A 30 -0.63 -27.15 -14.31
CA ALA A 30 -2.01 -26.91 -14.72
C ALA A 30 -3.01 -27.33 -13.62
N ARG A 31 -2.80 -28.48 -12.97
CA ARG A 31 -3.59 -28.96 -11.85
C ARG A 31 -3.57 -27.96 -10.67
N ILE A 32 -2.38 -27.50 -10.28
CA ILE A 32 -2.23 -26.54 -9.18
C ILE A 32 -2.96 -25.23 -9.50
N LEU A 33 -2.88 -24.75 -10.73
CA LEU A 33 -3.56 -23.53 -11.16
C LEU A 33 -5.08 -23.70 -11.12
N LEU A 34 -5.59 -24.80 -11.66
CA LEU A 34 -7.02 -25.12 -11.62
C LEU A 34 -7.54 -25.27 -10.19
N SER A 35 -6.78 -25.94 -9.30
CA SER A 35 -7.16 -26.06 -7.88
C SER A 35 -7.22 -24.73 -7.13
N ARG A 36 -6.59 -23.68 -7.70
CA ARG A 36 -6.58 -22.29 -7.20
C ARG A 36 -7.54 -21.39 -7.98
N GLY A 37 -8.38 -21.93 -8.86
CA GLY A 37 -9.38 -21.19 -9.62
C GLY A 37 -8.85 -20.50 -10.89
N HIS A 38 -7.61 -20.80 -11.32
CA HIS A 38 -7.04 -20.24 -12.55
C HIS A 38 -7.23 -21.23 -13.71
N GLY A 39 -8.28 -21.04 -14.51
CA GLY A 39 -8.63 -21.95 -15.62
C GLY A 39 -8.56 -21.35 -17.02
N ALA A 40 -8.58 -20.02 -17.15
CA ALA A 40 -8.53 -19.36 -18.46
C ALA A 40 -7.07 -19.13 -18.91
N PRO A 41 -6.70 -19.49 -20.17
CA PRO A 41 -5.33 -19.29 -20.67
C PRO A 41 -4.82 -17.85 -20.57
N GLU A 42 -5.69 -16.85 -20.78
CA GLU A 42 -5.36 -15.43 -20.69
C GLU A 42 -5.03 -15.02 -19.26
N GLN A 43 -5.76 -15.53 -18.25
CA GLN A 43 -5.47 -15.31 -16.82
C GLN A 43 -4.12 -15.91 -16.45
N ILE A 44 -3.79 -17.09 -16.97
CA ILE A 44 -2.52 -17.77 -16.72
C ILE A 44 -1.36 -16.97 -17.31
N THR A 45 -1.51 -16.44 -18.53
CA THR A 45 -0.49 -15.59 -19.13
C THR A 45 -0.21 -14.37 -18.27
N ARG A 46 -1.24 -13.67 -17.81
CA ARG A 46 -1.11 -12.53 -16.88
C ARG A 46 -0.53 -12.93 -15.53
N PHE A 47 -0.89 -14.11 -15.04
CA PHE A 47 -0.39 -14.62 -13.77
C PHE A 47 1.12 -14.85 -13.80
N PHE A 48 1.69 -15.41 -14.89
CA PHE A 48 3.11 -15.67 -15.02
C PHE A 48 3.94 -14.47 -15.51
N ALA A 49 3.35 -13.58 -16.29
CA ALA A 49 4.02 -12.43 -16.87
C ALA A 49 3.22 -11.12 -16.63
N PRO A 50 3.01 -10.72 -15.37
CA PRO A 50 2.27 -9.49 -15.05
C PRO A 50 3.05 -8.27 -15.55
N ARG A 51 2.36 -7.32 -16.21
CA ARG A 51 2.96 -6.13 -16.83
C ARG A 51 2.28 -4.87 -16.29
N LEU A 52 3.05 -3.83 -15.95
CA LEU A 52 2.52 -2.54 -15.48
C LEU A 52 1.54 -1.89 -16.46
N GLY A 53 1.75 -2.08 -17.77
CA GLY A 53 0.83 -1.57 -18.79
C GLY A 53 -0.56 -2.23 -18.79
N GLU A 54 -0.76 -3.28 -18.00
CA GLU A 54 -2.05 -3.98 -17.83
C GLU A 54 -2.83 -3.49 -16.60
N LEU A 55 -2.26 -2.57 -15.81
CA LEU A 55 -2.98 -1.92 -14.73
C LEU A 55 -4.17 -1.15 -15.30
N ARG A 56 -5.33 -1.35 -14.70
CA ARG A 56 -6.53 -0.60 -15.08
C ARG A 56 -6.40 0.85 -14.66
N PRO A 57 -6.94 1.81 -15.41
CA PRO A 57 -6.99 3.19 -14.95
C PRO A 57 -7.84 3.29 -13.67
N PRO A 58 -7.59 4.26 -12.78
CA PRO A 58 -8.33 4.41 -11.52
C PRO A 58 -9.77 4.88 -11.69
N THR A 59 -10.23 5.00 -12.93
CA THR A 59 -11.64 5.31 -13.25
C THR A 59 -12.55 4.26 -12.65
N GLY A 60 -13.57 4.69 -11.94
CA GLY A 60 -14.47 3.81 -11.20
C GLY A 60 -14.13 3.65 -9.71
N MET A 61 -12.96 4.07 -9.25
CA MET A 61 -12.73 4.21 -7.82
C MET A 61 -13.59 5.36 -7.28
N ALA A 62 -14.44 5.05 -6.30
CA ALA A 62 -15.31 6.04 -5.70
C ALA A 62 -14.51 7.20 -5.08
N ASP A 63 -15.02 8.42 -5.21
CA ASP A 63 -14.43 9.68 -4.71
C ASP A 63 -13.00 10.03 -5.22
N ILE A 64 -12.41 9.26 -6.14
CA ILE A 64 -11.03 9.55 -6.59
C ILE A 64 -10.92 10.92 -7.25
N GLU A 65 -11.86 11.31 -8.08
CA GLU A 65 -11.87 12.63 -8.76
C GLU A 65 -11.97 13.76 -7.73
N ARG A 66 -12.84 13.59 -6.74
CA ARG A 66 -13.01 14.56 -5.64
C ARG A 66 -11.74 14.73 -4.81
N ALA A 67 -11.05 13.62 -4.54
CA ALA A 67 -9.76 13.64 -3.85
C ALA A 67 -8.69 14.35 -4.70
N LEU A 68 -8.60 14.04 -5.98
CA LEU A 68 -7.66 14.68 -6.91
C LEU A 68 -7.86 16.20 -6.97
N ASP A 69 -9.10 16.66 -7.15
CA ASP A 69 -9.42 18.09 -7.21
C ASP A 69 -9.06 18.81 -5.90
N ARG A 70 -9.27 18.15 -4.75
CA ARG A 70 -8.89 18.71 -3.45
C ARG A 70 -7.38 18.82 -3.27
N LEU A 71 -6.63 17.79 -3.65
CA LEU A 71 -5.18 17.76 -3.54
C LEU A 71 -4.51 18.75 -4.50
N ILE A 72 -5.01 18.86 -5.74
CA ILE A 72 -4.53 19.85 -6.71
C ILE A 72 -4.69 21.26 -6.15
N ARG A 73 -5.86 21.58 -5.57
CA ARG A 73 -6.12 22.87 -4.94
C ARG A 73 -5.15 23.11 -3.76
N ALA A 74 -4.95 22.10 -2.89
CA ALA A 74 -4.02 22.22 -1.76
C ALA A 74 -2.58 22.54 -2.22
N ILE A 75 -2.12 21.88 -3.29
CA ILE A 75 -0.78 22.14 -3.87
C ILE A 75 -0.71 23.54 -4.46
N HIS A 76 -1.70 23.93 -5.24
CA HIS A 76 -1.77 25.27 -5.88
C HIS A 76 -1.79 26.38 -4.82
N ASP A 77 -2.58 26.23 -3.78
CA ASP A 77 -2.77 27.24 -2.72
C ASP A 77 -1.69 27.13 -1.62
N ARG A 78 -0.72 26.22 -1.80
CA ARG A 78 0.39 25.96 -0.86
C ARG A 78 -0.08 25.61 0.54
N GLU A 79 -1.21 24.92 0.65
CA GLU A 79 -1.69 24.41 1.93
C GLU A 79 -0.77 23.31 2.46
N THR A 80 -0.58 23.27 3.79
CA THR A 80 0.11 22.14 4.43
C THR A 80 -0.81 20.92 4.46
N ILE A 81 -0.32 19.79 3.98
CA ILE A 81 -1.02 18.51 3.95
C ILE A 81 -0.46 17.61 5.05
N GLY A 82 -1.30 17.19 6.00
CA GLY A 82 -0.98 16.12 6.91
C GLY A 82 -1.14 14.77 6.21
N VAL A 83 -0.16 13.89 6.30
CA VAL A 83 -0.27 12.49 5.90
C VAL A 83 -0.27 11.64 7.15
N PHE A 84 -1.25 10.77 7.29
CA PHE A 84 -1.38 9.90 8.45
C PHE A 84 -1.59 8.44 8.03
N GLY A 85 -0.71 7.54 8.46
CA GLY A 85 -0.84 6.09 8.25
C GLY A 85 -1.17 5.36 9.54
N ASP A 86 -1.78 4.17 9.45
CA ASP A 86 -1.84 3.28 10.60
C ASP A 86 -0.44 2.76 10.98
N TYR A 87 -0.34 2.10 12.13
CA TYR A 87 0.95 1.67 12.70
C TYR A 87 1.53 0.40 12.07
N ASP A 88 0.78 -0.33 11.27
CA ASP A 88 1.28 -1.54 10.58
C ASP A 88 2.00 -1.21 9.28
N VAL A 89 2.52 -2.23 8.60
CA VAL A 89 3.35 -2.00 7.41
C VAL A 89 2.55 -1.45 6.23
N ASP A 90 1.26 -1.78 6.06
CA ASP A 90 0.46 -1.17 4.99
C ASP A 90 0.20 0.31 5.28
N GLY A 91 -0.15 0.68 6.52
CA GLY A 91 -0.31 2.07 6.92
C GLY A 91 0.99 2.88 6.80
N VAL A 92 2.11 2.34 7.28
CA VAL A 92 3.43 2.98 7.19
C VAL A 92 3.86 3.17 5.73
N THR A 93 3.70 2.15 4.88
CA THR A 93 4.07 2.26 3.45
C THR A 93 3.11 3.15 2.67
N SER A 94 1.83 3.16 3.02
CA SER A 94 0.85 4.13 2.49
C SER A 94 1.27 5.57 2.79
N ALA A 95 1.63 5.85 4.04
CA ALA A 95 2.14 7.18 4.44
C ALA A 95 3.43 7.53 3.71
N ALA A 96 4.35 6.57 3.52
CA ALA A 96 5.59 6.79 2.77
C ALA A 96 5.32 7.08 1.29
N VAL A 97 4.45 6.32 0.62
CA VAL A 97 4.05 6.53 -0.79
C VAL A 97 3.46 7.92 -0.96
N LEU A 98 2.48 8.28 -0.12
CA LEU A 98 1.84 9.60 -0.14
C LEU A 98 2.84 10.73 0.08
N THR A 99 3.71 10.59 1.07
CA THR A 99 4.70 11.63 1.43
C THR A 99 5.72 11.86 0.31
N VAL A 100 6.30 10.76 -0.22
CA VAL A 100 7.30 10.84 -1.31
C VAL A 100 6.69 11.49 -2.54
N ALA A 101 5.51 11.01 -2.97
CA ALA A 101 4.86 11.52 -4.16
C ALA A 101 4.44 12.99 -4.00
N MET A 102 3.74 13.34 -2.93
CA MET A 102 3.25 14.71 -2.74
C MET A 102 4.40 15.71 -2.63
N ARG A 103 5.52 15.37 -1.95
CA ARG A 103 6.72 16.22 -1.92
C ARG A 103 7.32 16.40 -3.31
N ALA A 104 7.42 15.33 -4.09
CA ALA A 104 7.90 15.40 -5.48
C ALA A 104 6.97 16.21 -6.40
N LEU A 105 5.70 16.29 -6.06
CA LEU A 105 4.69 17.12 -6.74
C LEU A 105 4.60 18.55 -6.20
N GLY A 106 5.47 18.96 -5.27
CA GLY A 106 5.58 20.32 -4.77
C GLY A 106 4.73 20.66 -3.55
N ALA A 107 4.13 19.66 -2.89
CA ALA A 107 3.34 19.86 -1.68
C ALA A 107 4.22 20.02 -0.43
N THR A 108 3.77 20.82 0.54
CA THR A 108 4.29 20.83 1.91
C THR A 108 3.59 19.73 2.71
N VAL A 109 4.35 18.72 3.17
CA VAL A 109 3.80 17.52 3.79
C VAL A 109 4.34 17.29 5.20
N VAL A 110 3.43 17.03 6.12
CA VAL A 110 3.69 16.63 7.52
C VAL A 110 3.29 15.16 7.69
N PRO A 111 4.25 14.21 7.62
CA PRO A 111 3.95 12.78 7.74
C PRO A 111 3.91 12.35 9.20
N ARG A 112 2.93 11.50 9.53
CA ARG A 112 2.74 10.84 10.83
C ARG A 112 2.21 9.44 10.63
N VAL A 113 2.46 8.58 11.58
CA VAL A 113 1.81 7.28 11.71
C VAL A 113 1.22 7.11 13.10
N ALA A 114 0.24 6.23 13.23
CA ALA A 114 -0.38 5.89 14.49
C ALA A 114 0.64 5.31 15.46
N SER A 115 0.49 5.60 16.73
CA SER A 115 1.14 4.83 17.79
C SER A 115 0.17 3.75 18.28
N ARG A 116 0.64 2.55 18.48
CA ARG A 116 -0.19 1.47 19.04
C ARG A 116 -0.75 1.81 20.42
N ALA A 117 -0.03 2.66 21.17
CA ALA A 117 -0.49 3.16 22.47
C ALA A 117 -1.72 4.08 22.35
N ASP A 118 -1.86 4.79 21.23
CA ASP A 118 -2.99 5.71 20.97
C ASP A 118 -4.21 4.98 20.37
N GLY A 119 -4.08 3.69 20.04
CA GLY A 119 -5.11 2.88 19.42
C GLY A 119 -4.98 2.79 17.90
N TYR A 120 -5.95 2.11 17.27
CA TYR A 120 -6.05 1.97 15.82
C TYR A 120 -6.70 3.20 15.19
N GLY A 121 -6.19 3.60 14.03
CA GLY A 121 -6.80 4.60 13.16
C GLY A 121 -6.52 6.05 13.56
N LEU A 122 -7.20 6.96 12.87
CA LEU A 122 -7.07 8.40 13.10
C LEU A 122 -7.79 8.81 14.37
N THR A 123 -7.09 9.47 15.30
CA THR A 123 -7.66 9.92 16.58
C THR A 123 -7.95 11.42 16.59
N VAL A 124 -8.83 11.86 17.50
CA VAL A 124 -9.11 13.29 17.74
C VAL A 124 -7.82 14.04 18.11
N ALA A 125 -6.98 13.43 18.96
CA ALA A 125 -5.71 14.03 19.37
C ALA A 125 -4.76 14.25 18.19
N MET A 126 -4.69 13.29 17.24
CA MET A 126 -3.88 13.42 16.05
C MET A 126 -4.40 14.52 15.11
N VAL A 127 -5.73 14.62 14.95
CA VAL A 127 -6.33 15.73 14.19
C VAL A 127 -5.95 17.07 14.80
N ASP A 128 -6.04 17.22 16.13
CA ASP A 128 -5.65 18.46 16.82
C ASP A 128 -4.15 18.74 16.69
N ALA A 129 -3.30 17.72 16.74
CA ALA A 129 -1.85 17.85 16.53
C ALA A 129 -1.50 18.31 15.10
N LEU A 130 -2.14 17.75 14.08
CA LEU A 130 -1.96 18.17 12.68
C LEU A 130 -2.54 19.57 12.42
N ALA A 131 -3.67 19.92 13.05
CA ALA A 131 -4.21 21.26 13.02
C ALA A 131 -3.23 22.29 13.61
N GLY A 132 -2.55 21.94 14.71
CA GLY A 132 -1.50 22.73 15.33
C GLY A 132 -0.28 22.96 14.43
N GLN A 133 -0.06 22.09 13.44
CA GLN A 133 0.96 22.24 12.41
C GLN A 133 0.43 22.91 11.13
N SER A 134 -0.69 23.61 11.23
CA SER A 134 -1.34 24.36 10.15
C SER A 134 -1.81 23.49 8.97
N CYS A 135 -2.01 22.20 9.16
CA CYS A 135 -2.58 21.34 8.13
C CYS A 135 -4.01 21.76 7.80
N ARG A 136 -4.33 21.88 6.52
CA ARG A 136 -5.68 22.19 5.98
C ARG A 136 -6.32 20.98 5.33
N VAL A 137 -5.51 20.01 4.96
CA VAL A 137 -5.92 18.72 4.43
C VAL A 137 -5.21 17.63 5.22
N ILE A 138 -5.91 16.55 5.54
CA ILE A 138 -5.30 15.30 6.04
C ILE A 138 -5.59 14.21 5.01
N VAL A 139 -4.57 13.44 4.64
CA VAL A 139 -4.73 12.24 3.83
C VAL A 139 -4.37 11.05 4.69
N THR A 140 -5.32 10.13 4.91
CA THR A 140 -5.06 8.92 5.67
C THR A 140 -4.68 7.76 4.76
N GLY A 141 -3.89 6.83 5.26
CA GLY A 141 -3.56 5.57 4.62
C GLY A 141 -3.81 4.41 5.57
N ASP A 142 -4.61 3.44 5.14
CA ASP A 142 -4.94 2.23 5.86
C ASP A 142 -5.79 2.43 7.13
N CYS A 143 -6.48 3.55 7.20
CA CYS A 143 -7.42 3.88 8.27
C CYS A 143 -8.32 5.04 7.84
N GLY A 144 -9.33 5.34 8.64
CA GLY A 144 -10.19 6.50 8.46
C GLY A 144 -11.62 6.16 8.05
N THR A 145 -11.88 4.98 7.50
CA THR A 145 -13.23 4.59 7.05
C THR A 145 -14.25 4.62 8.20
N SER A 146 -13.84 4.25 9.42
CA SER A 146 -14.70 4.16 10.60
C SER A 146 -14.37 5.17 11.70
N ASP A 147 -13.44 6.10 11.49
CA ASP A 147 -12.94 7.02 12.52
C ASP A 147 -13.83 8.27 12.67
N PHE A 148 -15.13 8.05 12.88
CA PHE A 148 -16.16 9.10 12.86
C PHE A 148 -15.87 10.27 13.81
N ALA A 149 -15.35 9.99 15.01
CA ALA A 149 -15.02 11.03 15.98
C ALA A 149 -13.89 11.97 15.47
N ALA A 150 -12.85 11.39 14.89
CA ALA A 150 -11.75 12.14 14.32
C ALA A 150 -12.17 12.93 13.07
N LEU A 151 -12.96 12.31 12.20
CA LEU A 151 -13.52 12.98 11.01
C LEU A 151 -14.44 14.14 11.40
N GLY A 152 -15.26 13.95 12.44
CA GLY A 152 -16.08 15.03 13.03
C GLY A 152 -15.22 16.17 13.55
N ARG A 153 -14.16 15.85 14.28
CA ARG A 153 -13.20 16.84 14.80
C ARG A 153 -12.49 17.61 13.69
N ALA A 154 -12.05 16.92 12.63
CA ALA A 154 -11.44 17.56 11.47
C ALA A 154 -12.40 18.58 10.83
N ARG A 155 -13.67 18.21 10.68
CA ARG A 155 -14.70 19.10 10.15
C ARG A 155 -14.91 20.34 11.03
N GLU A 156 -14.94 20.17 12.35
CA GLU A 156 -15.02 21.30 13.31
C GLU A 156 -13.83 22.26 13.16
N ARG A 157 -12.66 21.71 12.83
CA ARG A 157 -11.43 22.49 12.61
C ARG A 157 -11.32 23.09 11.20
N GLY A 158 -12.26 22.82 10.31
CA GLY A 158 -12.22 23.23 8.91
C GLY A 158 -11.10 22.53 8.11
N ILE A 159 -10.79 21.26 8.48
CA ILE A 159 -9.80 20.43 7.81
C ILE A 159 -10.53 19.39 6.97
N ASP A 160 -10.20 19.32 5.69
CA ASP A 160 -10.71 18.28 4.80
C ASP A 160 -9.90 16.98 4.96
N VAL A 161 -10.58 15.85 5.12
CA VAL A 161 -9.93 14.53 5.22
C VAL A 161 -10.21 13.71 3.98
N VAL A 162 -9.14 13.31 3.28
CA VAL A 162 -9.15 12.34 2.20
C VAL A 162 -8.75 11.00 2.78
N VAL A 163 -9.66 10.05 2.79
CA VAL A 163 -9.44 8.71 3.34
C VAL A 163 -9.05 7.75 2.22
N ILE A 164 -7.93 7.04 2.40
CA ILE A 164 -7.48 5.91 1.57
C ILE A 164 -7.48 4.68 2.47
N ASP A 165 -8.38 3.74 2.20
CA ASP A 165 -8.57 2.59 3.07
C ASP A 165 -9.12 1.40 2.27
N HIS A 166 -8.98 0.19 2.78
CA HIS A 166 -9.51 -1.03 2.19
C HIS A 166 -10.32 -1.88 3.19
N HIS A 167 -10.48 -1.41 4.41
CA HIS A 167 -11.30 -2.07 5.41
C HIS A 167 -12.78 -1.99 5.09
N GLN A 168 -13.59 -2.85 5.74
CA GLN A 168 -15.04 -2.87 5.53
C GLN A 168 -15.67 -1.51 5.86
N VAL A 169 -16.54 -1.04 4.97
CA VAL A 169 -17.24 0.23 5.15
C VAL A 169 -18.45 0.01 6.07
N PRO A 170 -18.47 0.60 7.26
CA PRO A 170 -19.62 0.47 8.15
C PRO A 170 -20.84 1.23 7.61
N THR A 171 -22.02 0.80 8.05
CA THR A 171 -23.24 1.60 7.83
C THR A 171 -23.18 2.87 8.67
N GLY A 172 -23.29 4.04 8.02
CA GLY A 172 -23.24 5.31 8.74
C GLY A 172 -23.09 6.52 7.81
N PRO A 173 -23.03 7.73 8.38
CA PRO A 173 -22.86 8.94 7.61
C PRO A 173 -21.44 9.00 7.03
N ARG A 174 -21.32 9.47 5.79
CA ARG A 174 -20.03 9.80 5.20
C ARG A 174 -19.54 11.12 5.82
N MET A 175 -18.46 11.05 6.56
CA MET A 175 -17.90 12.22 7.25
C MET A 175 -16.61 12.72 6.60
N ALA A 176 -15.89 11.86 5.87
CA ALA A 176 -14.71 12.24 5.11
C ALA A 176 -15.05 13.20 3.97
N TYR A 177 -14.13 14.09 3.62
CA TYR A 177 -14.24 14.90 2.41
C TYR A 177 -14.28 14.01 1.16
N ALA A 178 -13.39 13.04 1.07
CA ALA A 178 -13.40 12.00 0.05
C ALA A 178 -13.01 10.67 0.71
N LEU A 179 -13.66 9.57 0.31
CA LEU A 179 -13.36 8.22 0.76
C LEU A 179 -13.01 7.36 -0.46
N ILE A 180 -11.74 6.99 -0.59
CA ILE A 180 -11.28 6.07 -1.63
C ILE A 180 -11.13 4.69 -0.98
N ASN A 181 -12.18 3.88 -1.10
CA ASN A 181 -12.22 2.54 -0.54
C ASN A 181 -12.99 1.62 -1.49
N PRO A 182 -12.38 0.52 -1.96
CA PRO A 182 -13.01 -0.40 -2.91
C PRO A 182 -14.28 -1.08 -2.40
N HIS A 183 -14.50 -1.11 -1.08
CA HIS A 183 -15.65 -1.73 -0.46
C HIS A 183 -16.88 -0.81 -0.35
N GLN A 184 -16.81 0.41 -0.87
CA GLN A 184 -17.99 1.26 -1.00
C GLN A 184 -18.97 0.69 -2.03
N SER A 185 -20.27 0.81 -1.74
CA SER A 185 -21.32 0.28 -2.62
C SER A 185 -21.34 0.88 -4.02
N GLU A 186 -20.93 2.13 -4.17
CA GLU A 186 -20.83 2.86 -5.43
C GLU A 186 -19.48 2.73 -6.13
N ASP A 187 -18.50 2.08 -5.51
CA ASP A 187 -17.20 1.86 -6.13
C ASP A 187 -17.33 0.87 -7.30
N ALA A 188 -17.01 1.31 -8.50
CA ALA A 188 -17.09 0.54 -9.73
C ALA A 188 -15.72 0.00 -10.20
N PHE A 189 -14.65 0.21 -9.42
CA PHE A 189 -13.35 -0.36 -9.77
C PHE A 189 -13.39 -1.88 -9.70
N PRO A 190 -12.97 -2.62 -10.73
CA PRO A 190 -13.25 -4.05 -10.84
C PRO A 190 -12.55 -4.91 -9.78
N PHE A 191 -11.37 -4.49 -9.29
CA PHE A 191 -10.60 -5.25 -8.32
C PHE A 191 -10.73 -4.67 -6.92
N LYS A 192 -11.35 -5.41 -6.01
CA LYS A 192 -11.67 -4.97 -4.64
C LYS A 192 -10.59 -5.32 -3.61
N GLY A 193 -9.57 -6.06 -4.01
CA GLY A 193 -8.55 -6.60 -3.10
C GLY A 193 -7.26 -5.77 -3.02
N LEU A 194 -7.26 -4.50 -3.41
CA LEU A 194 -6.08 -3.64 -3.26
C LEU A 194 -5.77 -3.42 -1.77
N ALA A 195 -4.49 -3.48 -1.40
CA ALA A 195 -3.99 -2.91 -0.15
C ALA A 195 -4.01 -1.38 -0.22
N SER A 196 -4.02 -0.70 0.93
CA SER A 196 -4.10 0.76 0.99
C SER A 196 -2.91 1.44 0.32
N CYS A 197 -1.70 0.90 0.41
CA CYS A 197 -0.52 1.40 -0.32
C CYS A 197 -0.68 1.31 -1.83
N GLY A 198 -1.39 0.29 -2.33
CA GLY A 198 -1.76 0.16 -3.74
C GLY A 198 -2.75 1.25 -4.18
N ILE A 199 -3.77 1.54 -3.36
CA ILE A 199 -4.73 2.62 -3.61
C ILE A 199 -4.01 3.98 -3.59
N ALA A 200 -3.12 4.20 -2.61
CA ALA A 200 -2.29 5.40 -2.52
C ALA A 200 -1.43 5.59 -3.78
N PHE A 201 -0.84 4.51 -4.30
CA PHE A 201 -0.10 4.54 -5.56
C PHE A 201 -0.97 5.00 -6.72
N TYR A 202 -2.18 4.46 -6.86
CA TYR A 202 -3.13 4.86 -7.91
C TYR A 202 -3.49 6.34 -7.84
N LEU A 203 -3.80 6.84 -6.63
CA LEU A 203 -4.13 8.25 -6.42
C LEU A 203 -2.94 9.15 -6.79
N MET A 204 -1.72 8.79 -6.38
CA MET A 204 -0.53 9.60 -6.66
C MET A 204 -0.13 9.56 -8.13
N ALA A 205 -0.27 8.44 -8.81
CA ALA A 205 -0.04 8.33 -10.24
C ALA A 205 -1.05 9.20 -11.05
N ALA A 206 -2.32 9.19 -10.64
CA ALA A 206 -3.36 10.03 -11.23
C ALA A 206 -3.12 11.52 -10.94
N LEU A 207 -2.73 11.88 -9.70
CA LEU A 207 -2.40 13.25 -9.30
C LEU A 207 -1.24 13.81 -10.14
N ARG A 208 -0.17 13.03 -10.29
CA ARG A 208 0.98 13.38 -11.15
C ARG A 208 0.54 13.63 -12.59
N SER A 209 -0.32 12.76 -13.13
CA SER A 209 -0.84 12.89 -14.48
C SER A 209 -1.67 14.16 -14.65
N ARG A 210 -2.56 14.48 -13.72
CA ARG A 210 -3.42 15.68 -13.72
C ARG A 210 -2.62 16.99 -13.60
N LEU A 211 -1.52 16.98 -12.83
CA LEU A 211 -0.62 18.12 -12.69
C LEU A 211 0.35 18.27 -13.88
N GLY A 212 0.44 17.27 -14.76
CA GLY A 212 1.34 17.31 -15.92
C GLY A 212 2.84 17.29 -15.54
N ILE A 213 3.20 16.85 -14.33
CA ILE A 213 4.59 16.87 -13.84
C ILE A 213 5.33 15.66 -14.38
N ALA A 214 6.33 15.88 -15.24
CA ALA A 214 7.13 14.81 -15.86
C ALA A 214 8.37 14.40 -15.04
N SER A 215 8.85 15.26 -14.14
CA SER A 215 10.08 15.06 -13.37
C SER A 215 10.02 13.97 -12.31
N PHE A 216 8.82 13.52 -11.92
CA PHE A 216 8.59 12.45 -10.97
C PHE A 216 8.00 11.22 -11.66
N ASP A 217 8.60 10.06 -11.42
CA ASP A 217 8.10 8.77 -11.92
C ASP A 217 7.48 7.96 -10.76
N PRO A 218 6.14 7.78 -10.75
CA PRO A 218 5.48 7.00 -9.69
C PRO A 218 5.99 5.57 -9.54
N ARG A 219 6.58 4.99 -10.60
CA ARG A 219 7.12 3.63 -10.55
C ARG A 219 8.26 3.47 -9.55
N GLU A 220 8.92 4.57 -9.17
CA GLU A 220 9.96 4.56 -8.14
C GLU A 220 9.43 4.24 -6.74
N MET A 221 8.11 4.32 -6.53
CA MET A 221 7.47 3.97 -5.25
C MET A 221 7.00 2.51 -5.18
N LEU A 222 7.14 1.74 -6.26
CA LEU A 222 6.64 0.38 -6.30
C LEU A 222 7.33 -0.55 -5.31
N ASP A 223 8.55 -0.22 -4.86
CA ASP A 223 9.24 -0.90 -3.76
C ASP A 223 8.43 -0.84 -2.45
N LEU A 224 7.91 0.34 -2.11
CA LEU A 224 7.05 0.56 -0.94
C LEU A 224 5.69 -0.16 -1.10
N VAL A 225 5.10 -0.06 -2.31
CA VAL A 225 3.82 -0.73 -2.61
C VAL A 225 3.94 -2.25 -2.50
N ALA A 226 5.01 -2.84 -3.01
CA ALA A 226 5.23 -4.29 -2.86
C ALA A 226 5.39 -4.68 -1.39
N LEU A 227 6.08 -3.85 -0.60
CA LEU A 227 6.30 -4.10 0.83
C LEU A 227 4.97 -4.13 1.60
N GLY A 228 4.13 -3.10 1.48
CA GLY A 228 2.83 -3.03 2.14
C GLY A 228 1.87 -4.12 1.65
N THR A 229 1.73 -4.29 0.34
CA THR A 229 0.84 -5.31 -0.24
C THR A 229 1.18 -6.73 0.23
N ILE A 230 2.47 -7.08 0.35
CA ILE A 230 2.89 -8.40 0.84
C ILE A 230 2.65 -8.50 2.36
N ALA A 231 2.91 -7.43 3.10
CA ALA A 231 2.77 -7.40 4.55
C ALA A 231 1.31 -7.57 5.01
N ASP A 232 0.38 -6.96 4.29
CA ASP A 232 -1.05 -6.99 4.59
C ASP A 232 -1.74 -8.32 4.20
N LEU A 233 -1.00 -9.23 3.53
CA LEU A 233 -1.49 -10.55 3.14
C LEU A 233 -2.72 -10.53 2.21
N VAL A 234 -2.99 -9.43 1.53
CA VAL A 234 -4.03 -9.37 0.49
C VAL A 234 -3.74 -10.33 -0.66
N PRO A 235 -4.77 -10.83 -1.35
CA PRO A 235 -4.57 -11.74 -2.48
C PRO A 235 -3.66 -11.15 -3.56
N LEU A 236 -2.57 -11.86 -3.90
CA LEU A 236 -1.65 -11.46 -4.99
C LEU A 236 -2.23 -11.85 -6.35
N LEU A 237 -3.38 -11.27 -6.66
CA LEU A 237 -4.13 -11.43 -7.90
C LEU A 237 -4.22 -10.07 -8.62
N ASP A 238 -4.60 -10.07 -9.88
CA ASP A 238 -4.87 -8.88 -10.69
C ASP A 238 -3.86 -7.74 -10.43
N GLU A 239 -4.33 -6.57 -10.00
CA GLU A 239 -3.52 -5.38 -9.73
C GLU A 239 -2.42 -5.62 -8.69
N ASN A 240 -2.74 -6.30 -7.58
CA ASN A 240 -1.75 -6.59 -6.54
C ASN A 240 -0.59 -7.41 -7.10
N ARG A 241 -0.87 -8.39 -7.95
CA ARG A 241 0.17 -9.20 -8.56
C ARG A 241 1.06 -8.38 -9.50
N ILE A 242 0.47 -7.48 -10.28
CA ILE A 242 1.20 -6.58 -11.19
C ILE A 242 2.09 -5.64 -10.39
N LEU A 243 1.53 -4.98 -9.37
CA LEU A 243 2.23 -4.03 -8.51
C LEU A 243 3.38 -4.70 -7.76
N VAL A 244 3.13 -5.86 -7.15
CA VAL A 244 4.14 -6.62 -6.40
C VAL A 244 5.24 -7.12 -7.32
N ALA A 245 4.92 -7.71 -8.47
CA ALA A 245 5.94 -8.20 -9.40
C ALA A 245 6.85 -7.08 -9.93
N ALA A 246 6.29 -5.90 -10.20
CA ALA A 246 7.08 -4.74 -10.59
C ALA A 246 7.86 -4.16 -9.39
N GLY A 247 7.23 -4.08 -8.22
CA GLY A 247 7.83 -3.55 -7.01
C GLY A 247 9.01 -4.37 -6.49
N LEU A 248 8.95 -5.70 -6.57
CA LEU A 248 10.08 -6.56 -6.21
C LEU A 248 11.31 -6.28 -7.09
N ARG A 249 11.13 -5.90 -8.36
CA ARG A 249 12.25 -5.49 -9.23
C ARG A 249 12.85 -4.16 -8.78
N VAL A 250 12.01 -3.20 -8.38
CA VAL A 250 12.45 -1.90 -7.85
C VAL A 250 13.15 -2.10 -6.51
N LEU A 251 12.60 -2.93 -5.62
CA LEU A 251 13.20 -3.29 -4.33
C LEU A 251 14.57 -3.98 -4.50
N THR A 252 14.67 -4.91 -5.44
CA THR A 252 15.93 -5.59 -5.80
C THR A 252 17.00 -4.61 -6.27
N ALA A 253 16.62 -3.52 -6.94
CA ALA A 253 17.56 -2.48 -7.37
C ALA A 253 18.13 -1.65 -6.21
N ARG A 254 17.59 -1.77 -4.98
CA ARG A 254 18.11 -1.19 -3.71
C ARG A 254 18.40 0.31 -3.80
N ARG A 255 17.57 1.07 -4.52
CA ARG A 255 17.82 2.50 -4.75
C ARG A 255 17.47 3.38 -3.54
N ARG A 256 16.43 3.00 -2.79
CA ARG A 256 15.97 3.74 -1.60
C ARG A 256 16.90 3.47 -0.42
N PRO A 257 17.52 4.52 0.20
CA PRO A 257 18.46 4.34 1.30
C PRO A 257 17.89 3.51 2.45
N GLY A 258 16.69 3.81 2.90
CA GLY A 258 16.04 3.09 4.01
C GLY A 258 15.83 1.61 3.72
N LEU A 259 15.38 1.25 2.52
CA LEU A 259 15.20 -0.16 2.14
C LEU A 259 16.53 -0.88 1.95
N ARG A 260 17.56 -0.19 1.44
CA ARG A 260 18.90 -0.75 1.35
C ARG A 260 19.45 -1.09 2.74
N ALA A 261 19.34 -0.18 3.69
CA ALA A 261 19.77 -0.40 5.07
C ALA A 261 18.97 -1.53 5.75
N LEU A 262 17.65 -1.59 5.53
CA LEU A 262 16.79 -2.67 6.03
C LEU A 262 17.19 -4.04 5.47
N ILE A 263 17.54 -4.11 4.18
CA ILE A 263 18.02 -5.32 3.50
C ILE A 263 19.37 -5.75 4.09
N GLU A 264 20.28 -4.79 4.37
CA GLU A 264 21.58 -5.04 5.00
C GLU A 264 21.42 -5.66 6.40
N VAL A 265 20.63 -5.08 7.29
CA VAL A 265 20.39 -5.61 8.65
C VAL A 265 19.62 -6.93 8.63
N ALA A 266 18.75 -7.14 7.64
CA ALA A 266 18.08 -8.42 7.40
C ALA A 266 19.02 -9.49 6.81
N GLN A 267 20.27 -9.17 6.50
CA GLN A 267 21.29 -10.06 5.94
C GLN A 267 20.82 -10.76 4.64
N LEU A 268 20.12 -10.01 3.78
CA LEU A 268 19.68 -10.51 2.47
C LEU A 268 20.77 -10.22 1.44
N THR A 269 21.52 -11.27 1.07
CA THR A 269 22.64 -11.21 0.14
C THR A 269 22.28 -11.60 -1.28
N ASP A 270 21.07 -12.12 -1.49
CA ASP A 270 20.60 -12.60 -2.79
C ASP A 270 20.60 -11.48 -3.84
N GLU A 271 20.84 -11.84 -5.09
CA GLU A 271 20.80 -10.90 -6.22
C GLU A 271 19.39 -10.38 -6.45
N ALA A 272 18.36 -11.19 -6.24
CA ALA A 272 16.95 -10.84 -6.38
C ALA A 272 16.20 -11.07 -5.08
N ILE A 273 15.37 -10.10 -4.70
CA ILE A 273 14.51 -10.22 -3.50
C ILE A 273 13.16 -10.80 -3.91
N ALA A 274 12.79 -11.90 -3.25
CA ALA A 274 11.53 -12.61 -3.46
C ALA A 274 10.46 -12.21 -2.41
N ALA A 275 9.20 -12.52 -2.69
CA ALA A 275 8.08 -12.14 -1.83
C ALA A 275 8.13 -12.77 -0.44
N ASP A 276 8.66 -13.99 -0.31
CA ASP A 276 8.84 -14.67 0.97
C ASP A 276 9.90 -13.96 1.83
N GLN A 277 10.98 -13.47 1.23
CA GLN A 277 11.99 -12.66 1.94
C GLN A 277 11.39 -11.34 2.43
N VAL A 278 10.55 -10.70 1.64
CA VAL A 278 9.79 -9.51 2.08
C VAL A 278 8.92 -9.89 3.27
N GLY A 279 8.06 -10.91 3.14
CA GLY A 279 7.08 -11.28 4.15
C GLY A 279 7.69 -11.81 5.46
N PHE A 280 8.84 -12.52 5.39
CA PHE A 280 9.43 -13.17 6.57
C PHE A 280 10.71 -12.51 7.10
N ARG A 281 11.33 -11.58 6.35
CA ARG A 281 12.59 -10.95 6.75
C ARG A 281 12.51 -9.42 6.87
N LEU A 282 11.81 -8.73 5.95
CA LEU A 282 11.73 -7.27 5.96
C LEU A 282 10.54 -6.76 6.75
N THR A 283 9.32 -7.24 6.44
CA THR A 283 8.10 -6.75 7.07
C THR A 283 8.01 -7.01 8.57
N PRO A 284 8.51 -8.14 9.14
CA PRO A 284 8.50 -8.32 10.58
C PRO A 284 9.31 -7.27 11.35
N ARG A 285 10.43 -6.80 10.77
CA ARG A 285 11.25 -5.74 11.37
C ARG A 285 10.52 -4.40 11.42
N LEU A 286 9.85 -4.02 10.33
CA LEU A 286 9.03 -2.81 10.29
C LEU A 286 7.84 -2.90 11.27
N ASN A 287 7.16 -4.05 11.33
CA ASN A 287 6.07 -4.29 12.27
C ASN A 287 6.52 -4.29 13.75
N ALA A 288 7.78 -4.67 14.02
CA ALA A 288 8.31 -4.67 15.39
C ALA A 288 8.32 -3.26 15.96
N ALA A 289 8.70 -2.23 15.19
CA ALA A 289 8.63 -0.83 15.61
C ALA A 289 7.22 -0.45 16.09
N GLY A 290 6.19 -0.79 15.33
CA GLY A 290 4.80 -0.56 15.71
C GLY A 290 4.36 -1.29 16.99
N ARG A 291 4.94 -2.47 17.27
CA ARG A 291 4.63 -3.26 18.48
C ARG A 291 5.26 -2.69 19.74
N LEU A 292 6.41 -2.05 19.64
CA LEU A 292 7.14 -1.43 20.77
C LEU A 292 6.78 0.05 20.97
N GLY A 293 5.86 0.58 20.15
CA GLY A 293 5.26 1.90 20.35
C GLY A 293 5.85 3.01 19.49
N ASP A 294 6.75 2.70 18.55
CA ASP A 294 7.37 3.71 17.68
C ASP A 294 7.31 3.34 16.19
N ALA A 295 6.09 3.22 15.65
CA ALA A 295 5.90 3.04 14.20
C ALA A 295 6.46 4.21 13.37
N GLN A 296 6.63 5.39 13.98
CA GLN A 296 7.25 6.54 13.32
C GLN A 296 8.70 6.23 12.89
N LEU A 297 9.43 5.42 13.67
CA LEU A 297 10.77 4.96 13.30
C LEU A 297 10.80 4.20 11.97
N ALA A 298 9.79 3.35 11.72
CA ALA A 298 9.66 2.65 10.44
C ALA A 298 9.38 3.62 9.28
N LEU A 299 8.50 4.60 9.49
CA LEU A 299 8.24 5.63 8.48
C LEU A 299 9.49 6.48 8.21
N ASP A 300 10.18 6.91 9.25
CA ASP A 300 11.39 7.72 9.14
C ASP A 300 12.50 6.96 8.40
N LEU A 301 12.64 5.65 8.63
CA LEU A 301 13.54 4.79 7.85
C LEU A 301 13.17 4.77 6.37
N LEU A 302 11.89 4.56 6.03
CA LEU A 302 11.44 4.53 4.63
C LEU A 302 11.61 5.88 3.93
N LEU A 303 11.60 6.98 4.67
CA LEU A 303 11.76 8.35 4.19
C LEU A 303 13.20 8.87 4.31
N ALA A 304 14.15 8.09 4.83
CA ALA A 304 15.53 8.50 5.06
C ALA A 304 16.17 9.09 3.79
N PRO A 305 16.74 10.30 3.85
CA PRO A 305 17.26 11.00 2.68
C PRO A 305 18.60 10.45 2.19
N ASP A 306 19.37 9.80 3.08
CA ASP A 306 20.70 9.30 2.80
C ASP A 306 21.03 8.00 3.55
N ASP A 307 22.16 7.38 3.21
CA ASP A 307 22.61 6.13 3.79
C ASP A 307 23.01 6.22 5.26
N LEU A 308 23.51 7.38 5.70
CA LEU A 308 23.97 7.55 7.08
C LEU A 308 22.78 7.48 8.05
N GLN A 309 21.75 8.27 7.77
CA GLN A 309 20.51 8.26 8.55
C GLN A 309 19.78 6.92 8.44
N ALA A 310 19.73 6.35 7.23
CA ALA A 310 19.09 5.06 7.01
C ALA A 310 19.71 3.94 7.83
N ARG A 311 21.04 3.85 7.90
CA ARG A 311 21.74 2.82 8.70
C ARG A 311 21.51 3.01 10.19
N ALA A 312 21.51 4.25 10.68
CA ALA A 312 21.21 4.53 12.08
C ALA A 312 19.80 4.07 12.47
N LEU A 313 18.79 4.38 11.64
CA LEU A 313 17.40 4.00 11.87
C LEU A 313 17.19 2.47 11.72
N ALA A 314 17.83 1.84 10.72
CA ALA A 314 17.75 0.39 10.53
C ALA A 314 18.40 -0.38 11.68
N GLY A 315 19.51 0.12 12.25
CA GLY A 315 20.14 -0.45 13.44
C GLY A 315 19.20 -0.41 14.65
N GLN A 316 18.53 0.72 14.90
CA GLN A 316 17.53 0.84 15.96
C GLN A 316 16.36 -0.14 15.77
N LEU A 317 15.92 -0.35 14.53
CA LEU A 317 14.86 -1.32 14.20
C LEU A 317 15.27 -2.78 14.42
N ASP A 318 16.54 -3.14 14.24
CA ASP A 318 17.03 -4.52 14.39
C ASP A 318 17.32 -4.88 15.87
N GLU A 319 17.51 -3.86 16.74
CA GLU A 319 17.65 -4.03 18.19
C GLU A 319 16.32 -4.28 18.92
N VAL A 320 15.22 -4.05 18.25
CA VAL A 320 13.84 -4.19 18.72
C VAL A 320 13.30 -5.60 18.45
#